data_6de7095765024df011928268b6f804fe
#
_entry.id   6de7095765024df011928268b6f804fe
#
_cell.length_a   1.000
_cell.length_b   1.000
_cell.length_c   1.000
_cell.angle_alpha   90.00
_cell.angle_beta   90.00
_cell.angle_gamma   90.00
#
_symmetry.space_group_name_H-M   'P 1'
#
loop_
_entity.id
_entity.type
_entity.pdbx_description
1 polymer ?
#
loop_
_entity_poly.entity_id
_entity_poly.type
_entity_poly.pdbx_seq_one_letter_code
_entity_poly.pdbx_strand_id
1 'polypeptide(L)'
;DDLLTMLPISLGIVIAMMLFFHRNWLAIPVVLVPIFCALIWTLGIVNLSGVVLTPMIVAAGPILVGIGVDYGLHVANRIVEFKDEGNKMPKATFLALLTTGKATFLCAVTDTIGFSALFISPIAPMRTVGFTMIVGVMCAFFLTVSMTPAIMKLTNYSRHKSEGWKSIAVLSTKQWK
;
A
#
# COMPACT_ATOMS: atom_id res chain seq x y z
N ASP A 1 7.49 8.99 -24.54
CA ASP A 1 7.17 10.15 -23.68
C ASP A 1 6.00 9.89 -22.75
N ASP A 2 5.00 9.08 -23.16
CA ASP A 2 3.77 8.85 -22.37
C ASP A 2 4.03 8.15 -21.02
N LEU A 3 5.02 7.29 -20.91
CA LEU A 3 5.36 6.60 -19.67
C LEU A 3 5.96 7.53 -18.62
N LEU A 4 6.74 8.51 -19.03
CA LEU A 4 7.33 9.52 -18.13
C LEU A 4 6.27 10.50 -17.61
N THR A 5 5.13 10.62 -18.27
CA THR A 5 4.01 11.46 -17.85
C THR A 5 2.99 10.68 -17.01
N MET A 6 2.75 9.40 -17.30
CA MET A 6 1.76 8.60 -16.58
C MET A 6 2.14 8.32 -15.11
N LEU A 7 3.43 8.07 -14.83
CA LEU A 7 3.92 7.79 -13.47
C LEU A 7 3.72 8.99 -12.52
N PRO A 8 4.16 10.23 -12.85
CA PRO A 8 3.93 11.37 -11.98
C PRO A 8 2.45 11.76 -11.87
N ILE A 9 1.64 11.57 -12.93
CA ILE A 9 0.20 11.82 -12.87
C ILE A 9 -0.48 10.85 -11.90
N SER A 10 -0.20 9.55 -11.99
CA SER A 10 -0.78 8.55 -11.07
C SER A 10 -0.35 8.81 -9.62
N LEU A 11 0.92 9.16 -9.41
CA LEU A 11 1.42 9.53 -8.09
C LEU A 11 0.74 10.81 -7.56
N GLY A 12 0.56 11.80 -8.42
CA GLY A 12 -0.14 13.04 -8.08
C GLY A 12 -1.59 12.79 -7.65
N ILE A 13 -2.31 11.94 -8.38
CA ILE A 13 -3.69 11.55 -8.04
C ILE A 13 -3.73 10.83 -6.69
N VAL A 14 -2.80 9.89 -6.45
CA VAL A 14 -2.70 9.15 -5.18
C VAL A 14 -2.42 10.11 -4.02
N ILE A 15 -1.48 11.05 -4.18
CA ILE A 15 -1.17 12.05 -3.16
C ILE A 15 -2.38 12.96 -2.90
N ALA A 16 -3.05 13.44 -3.95
CA ALA A 16 -4.24 14.27 -3.83
C ALA A 16 -5.36 13.53 -3.09
N MET A 17 -5.60 12.26 -3.43
CA MET A 17 -6.59 11.41 -2.77
C MET A 17 -6.22 11.16 -1.30
N MET A 18 -4.95 10.90 -0.99
CA MET A 18 -4.48 10.77 0.39
C MET A 18 -4.68 12.04 1.20
N LEU A 19 -4.36 13.22 0.65
CA LEU A 19 -4.58 14.51 1.32
C LEU A 19 -6.07 14.77 1.56
N PHE A 20 -6.92 14.45 0.58
CA PHE A 20 -8.36 14.63 0.68
C PHE A 20 -8.97 13.75 1.80
N PHE A 21 -8.59 12.48 1.88
CA PHE A 21 -9.16 11.55 2.87
C PHE A 21 -8.51 11.65 4.26
N HIS A 22 -7.20 11.86 4.35
CA HIS A 22 -6.50 11.83 5.63
C HIS A 22 -6.27 13.20 6.24
N ARG A 23 -6.36 14.26 5.45
CA ARG A 23 -6.25 15.65 5.93
C ARG A 23 -5.01 15.95 6.81
N ASN A 24 -4.01 15.06 6.77
CA ASN A 24 -2.80 15.15 7.57
C ASN A 24 -1.58 14.88 6.68
N TRP A 25 -0.72 15.87 6.55
CA TRP A 25 0.50 15.80 5.73
C TRP A 25 1.47 14.68 6.18
N LEU A 26 1.40 14.27 7.45
CA LEU A 26 2.23 13.18 7.98
C LEU A 26 1.79 11.79 7.47
N ALA A 27 0.59 11.66 6.92
CA ALA A 27 0.14 10.41 6.29
C ALA A 27 0.94 10.09 5.01
N ILE A 28 1.39 11.14 4.29
CA ILE A 28 2.11 11.00 3.03
C ILE A 28 3.40 10.19 3.21
N PRO A 29 4.37 10.61 4.06
CA PRO A 29 5.61 9.86 4.21
C PRO A 29 5.39 8.47 4.83
N VAL A 30 4.41 8.29 5.70
CA VAL A 30 4.10 7.00 6.33
C VAL A 30 3.75 5.93 5.30
N VAL A 31 3.06 6.32 4.23
CA VAL A 31 2.60 5.38 3.21
C VAL A 31 3.53 5.38 2.00
N LEU A 32 3.99 6.55 1.52
CA LEU A 32 4.77 6.62 0.29
C LEU A 32 6.21 6.10 0.44
N VAL A 33 6.87 6.34 1.58
CA VAL A 33 8.26 5.88 1.76
C VAL A 33 8.40 4.36 1.62
N PRO A 34 7.58 3.52 2.29
CA PRO A 34 7.62 2.06 2.07
C PRO A 34 7.40 1.65 0.61
N ILE A 35 6.52 2.35 -0.10
CA ILE A 35 6.18 2.05 -1.49
C ILE A 35 7.33 2.39 -2.43
N PHE A 36 7.97 3.55 -2.26
CA PHE A 36 9.15 3.90 -3.03
C PHE A 36 10.30 2.92 -2.81
N CYS A 37 10.52 2.51 -1.57
CA CYS A 37 11.49 1.45 -1.27
C CYS A 37 11.10 0.13 -1.97
N ALA A 38 9.82 -0.22 -1.96
CA ALA A 38 9.33 -1.43 -2.63
C ALA A 38 9.55 -1.39 -4.14
N LEU A 39 9.30 -0.25 -4.78
CA LEU A 39 9.57 -0.06 -6.21
C LEU A 39 11.06 -0.25 -6.54
N ILE A 40 11.95 0.39 -5.77
CA ILE A 40 13.40 0.27 -5.97
C ILE A 40 13.85 -1.17 -5.80
N TRP A 41 13.40 -1.86 -4.74
CA TRP A 41 13.72 -3.27 -4.50
C TRP A 41 13.17 -4.17 -5.61
N THR A 42 11.94 -3.93 -6.05
CA THR A 42 11.31 -4.69 -7.15
C THR A 42 12.14 -4.57 -8.42
N LEU A 43 12.47 -3.35 -8.84
CA LEU A 43 13.28 -3.13 -10.04
C LEU A 43 14.68 -3.74 -9.90
N GLY A 44 15.29 -3.65 -8.71
CA GLY A 44 16.58 -4.28 -8.42
C GLY A 44 16.53 -5.80 -8.55
N ILE A 45 15.56 -6.47 -7.93
CA ILE A 45 15.42 -7.93 -7.98
C ILE A 45 15.11 -8.40 -9.41
N VAL A 46 14.20 -7.71 -10.11
CA VAL A 46 13.83 -8.03 -11.50
C VAL A 46 15.04 -7.93 -12.42
N ASN A 47 15.83 -6.85 -12.28
CA ASN A 47 17.06 -6.67 -13.07
C ASN A 47 18.11 -7.74 -12.77
N LEU A 48 18.30 -8.09 -11.50
CA LEU A 48 19.22 -9.17 -11.07
C LEU A 48 18.79 -10.54 -11.59
N SER A 49 17.49 -10.74 -11.81
CA SER A 49 16.94 -11.97 -12.41
C SER A 49 17.16 -12.06 -13.92
N GLY A 50 17.86 -11.10 -14.54
CA GLY A 50 18.15 -11.07 -15.98
C GLY A 50 16.95 -10.68 -16.85
N VAL A 51 15.86 -10.21 -16.25
CA VAL A 51 14.68 -9.74 -16.98
C VAL A 51 14.93 -8.35 -17.55
N VAL A 52 14.81 -8.22 -18.86
CA VAL A 52 14.97 -6.92 -19.55
C VAL A 52 13.81 -6.01 -19.17
N LEU A 53 14.12 -4.80 -18.73
CA LEU A 53 13.14 -3.78 -18.41
C LEU A 53 12.45 -3.29 -19.69
N THR A 54 11.24 -3.75 -19.89
CA THR A 54 10.39 -3.35 -21.02
C THR A 54 9.47 -2.18 -20.63
N PRO A 55 8.98 -1.38 -21.58
CA PRO A 55 7.98 -0.34 -21.31
C PRO A 55 6.75 -0.89 -20.58
N MET A 56 6.37 -2.15 -20.81
CA MET A 56 5.26 -2.79 -20.09
C MET A 56 5.54 -2.98 -18.58
N ILE A 57 6.78 -3.27 -18.19
CA ILE A 57 7.17 -3.37 -16.78
C ILE A 57 7.07 -1.99 -16.13
N VAL A 58 7.48 -0.94 -16.81
CA VAL A 58 7.37 0.44 -16.29
C VAL A 58 5.90 0.83 -16.12
N ALA A 59 5.03 0.45 -17.07
CA ALA A 59 3.59 0.69 -16.98
C ALA A 59 2.91 -0.07 -15.81
N ALA A 60 3.51 -1.15 -15.31
CA ALA A 60 3.03 -1.86 -14.11
C ALA A 60 3.33 -1.09 -12.80
N GLY A 61 4.25 -0.12 -12.83
CA GLY A 61 4.62 0.70 -11.66
C GLY A 61 3.44 1.39 -10.97
N PRO A 62 2.59 2.14 -11.70
CA PRO A 62 1.38 2.75 -11.14
C PRO A 62 0.43 1.76 -10.45
N ILE A 63 0.30 0.54 -10.97
CA ILE A 63 -0.52 -0.51 -10.36
C ILE A 63 0.09 -0.92 -9.02
N LEU A 64 1.40 -1.13 -8.99
CA LEU A 64 2.11 -1.50 -7.77
C LEU A 64 2.04 -0.39 -6.71
N VAL A 65 2.11 0.88 -7.13
CA VAL A 65 1.90 2.03 -6.23
C VAL A 65 0.51 1.97 -5.61
N GLY A 66 -0.55 1.73 -6.40
CA GLY A 66 -1.92 1.63 -5.91
C GLY A 66 -2.08 0.52 -4.86
N ILE A 67 -1.62 -0.69 -5.14
CA ILE A 67 -1.66 -1.82 -4.22
C ILE A 67 -0.87 -1.51 -2.93
N GLY A 68 0.32 -0.94 -3.06
CA GLY A 68 1.16 -0.59 -1.91
C GLY A 68 0.54 0.48 -1.03
N VAL A 69 -0.14 1.47 -1.62
CA VAL A 69 -0.88 2.51 -0.88
C VAL A 69 -1.98 1.88 -0.04
N ASP A 70 -2.76 0.96 -0.61
CA ASP A 70 -3.82 0.27 0.12
C ASP A 70 -3.26 -0.50 1.33
N TYR A 71 -2.19 -1.25 1.16
CA TYR A 71 -1.54 -1.95 2.27
C TYR A 71 -1.08 -0.98 3.37
N GLY A 72 -0.43 0.12 2.96
CA GLY A 72 0.06 1.16 3.88
C GLY A 72 -1.06 1.82 4.67
N LEU A 73 -2.13 2.19 4.00
CA LEU A 73 -3.29 2.84 4.61
C LEU A 73 -4.01 1.91 5.59
N HIS A 74 -4.23 0.65 5.21
CA HIS A 74 -4.90 -0.31 6.09
C HIS A 74 -4.11 -0.55 7.37
N VAL A 75 -2.78 -0.77 7.27
CA VAL A 75 -1.91 -0.96 8.43
C VAL A 75 -1.84 0.30 9.29
N ALA A 76 -1.61 1.47 8.69
CA ALA A 76 -1.51 2.74 9.40
C ALA A 76 -2.81 3.09 10.14
N ASN A 77 -3.96 2.97 9.48
CA ASN A 77 -5.26 3.25 10.08
C ASN A 77 -5.54 2.35 11.27
N ARG A 78 -5.19 1.06 11.18
CA ARG A 78 -5.40 0.12 12.27
C ARG A 78 -4.52 0.39 13.48
N ILE A 79 -3.27 0.80 13.25
CA ILE A 79 -2.37 1.21 14.34
C ILE A 79 -2.95 2.42 15.07
N VAL A 80 -3.46 3.42 14.32
CA VAL A 80 -4.09 4.61 14.92
C VAL A 80 -5.33 4.25 15.73
N GLU A 81 -6.17 3.37 15.21
CA GLU A 81 -7.37 2.91 15.89
C GLU A 81 -7.04 2.29 17.27
N PHE A 82 -6.08 1.36 17.32
CA PHE A 82 -5.65 0.77 18.60
C PHE A 82 -4.94 1.79 19.52
N LYS A 83 -4.29 2.80 18.97
CA LYS A 83 -3.69 3.90 19.76
C LYS A 83 -4.79 4.77 20.37
N ASP A 84 -5.86 5.04 19.64
CA ASP A 84 -7.03 5.82 20.12
C ASP A 84 -7.81 5.08 21.21
N GLU A 85 -7.74 3.73 21.23
CA GLU A 85 -8.26 2.90 22.33
C GLU A 85 -7.41 2.94 23.61
N GLY A 86 -6.35 3.77 23.64
CA GLY A 86 -5.49 3.96 24.81
C GLY A 86 -4.28 3.01 24.87
N ASN A 87 -4.02 2.22 23.84
CA ASN A 87 -2.83 1.35 23.81
C ASN A 87 -1.57 2.16 23.49
N LYS A 88 -0.45 1.80 24.14
CA LYS A 88 0.87 2.35 23.80
C LYS A 88 1.28 1.89 22.39
N MET A 89 2.08 2.71 21.69
CA MET A 89 2.49 2.47 20.29
C MET A 89 2.97 1.02 20.01
N PRO A 90 3.84 0.39 20.83
CA PRO A 90 4.30 -0.98 20.56
C PRO A 90 3.16 -2.01 20.60
N LYS A 91 2.24 -1.85 21.56
CA LYS A 91 1.07 -2.75 21.70
C LYS A 91 0.07 -2.52 20.57
N ALA A 92 -0.21 -1.26 20.22
CA ALA A 92 -1.07 -0.91 19.11
C ALA A 92 -0.55 -1.49 17.78
N THR A 93 0.75 -1.37 17.52
CA THR A 93 1.41 -1.97 16.35
C THR A 93 1.26 -3.50 16.34
N PHE A 94 1.55 -4.16 17.46
CA PHE A 94 1.43 -5.62 17.55
C PHE A 94 0.00 -6.10 17.27
N LEU A 95 -1.00 -5.47 17.86
CA LEU A 95 -2.41 -5.79 17.63
C LEU A 95 -2.84 -5.52 16.18
N ALA A 96 -2.38 -4.41 15.59
CA ALA A 96 -2.66 -4.09 14.20
C ALA A 96 -2.07 -5.12 13.23
N LEU A 97 -0.85 -5.58 13.48
CA LEU A 97 -0.20 -6.61 12.66
C LEU A 97 -0.87 -7.98 12.81
N LEU A 98 -1.32 -8.33 14.02
CA LEU A 98 -2.05 -9.58 14.24
C LEU A 98 -3.43 -9.61 13.57
N THR A 99 -4.07 -8.47 13.38
CA THR A 99 -5.40 -8.35 12.77
C THR A 99 -5.30 -7.98 11.30
N THR A 100 -5.00 -6.73 11.02
CA THR A 100 -4.93 -6.19 9.67
C THR A 100 -3.71 -6.71 8.89
N GLY A 101 -2.58 -6.93 9.55
CA GLY A 101 -1.40 -7.51 8.91
C GLY A 101 -1.66 -8.90 8.31
N LYS A 102 -2.44 -9.75 9.01
CA LYS A 102 -2.88 -11.05 8.46
C LYS A 102 -3.80 -10.89 7.25
N ALA A 103 -4.76 -9.97 7.34
CA ALA A 103 -5.66 -9.69 6.22
C ALA A 103 -4.88 -9.17 4.99
N THR A 104 -3.97 -8.23 5.20
CA THR A 104 -3.10 -7.69 4.13
C THR A 104 -2.20 -8.78 3.54
N PHE A 105 -1.70 -9.72 4.36
CA PHE A 105 -0.95 -10.87 3.86
C PHE A 105 -1.79 -11.74 2.93
N LEU A 106 -3.04 -12.04 3.31
CA LEU A 106 -3.95 -12.80 2.46
C LEU A 106 -4.23 -12.07 1.14
N CYS A 107 -4.42 -10.75 1.17
CA CYS A 107 -4.53 -9.95 -0.04
C CYS A 107 -3.27 -10.07 -0.92
N ALA A 108 -2.07 -9.93 -0.34
CA ALA A 108 -0.82 -10.08 -1.08
C ALA A 108 -0.66 -11.47 -1.71
N VAL A 109 -1.07 -12.53 -1.01
CA VAL A 109 -1.08 -13.90 -1.56
C VAL A 109 -2.07 -14.01 -2.72
N THR A 110 -3.28 -13.47 -2.57
CA THR A 110 -4.31 -13.51 -3.62
C THR A 110 -3.85 -12.73 -4.85
N ASP A 111 -3.27 -11.55 -4.67
CA ASP A 111 -2.70 -10.76 -5.77
C ASP A 111 -1.57 -11.51 -6.48
N THR A 112 -0.69 -12.16 -5.71
CA THR A 112 0.40 -12.99 -6.23
C THR A 112 -0.15 -14.15 -7.09
N ILE A 113 -1.19 -14.84 -6.63
CA ILE A 113 -1.86 -15.90 -7.39
C ILE A 113 -2.49 -15.31 -8.67
N GLY A 114 -3.17 -14.16 -8.57
CA GLY A 114 -3.75 -13.47 -9.73
C GLY A 114 -2.70 -13.12 -10.78
N PHE A 115 -1.57 -12.53 -10.38
CA PHE A 115 -0.49 -12.19 -11.30
C PHE A 115 0.25 -13.41 -11.83
N SER A 116 0.27 -14.54 -11.11
CA SER A 116 0.84 -15.79 -11.62
C SER A 116 0.12 -16.34 -12.84
N ALA A 117 -1.16 -16.00 -13.03
CA ALA A 117 -1.90 -16.36 -14.23
C ALA A 117 -1.31 -15.75 -15.50
N LEU A 118 -0.57 -14.64 -15.40
CA LEU A 118 0.12 -14.05 -16.55
C LEU A 118 1.25 -14.92 -17.11
N PHE A 119 1.77 -15.88 -16.33
CA PHE A 119 2.76 -16.85 -16.83
C PHE A 119 2.20 -17.79 -17.89
N ILE A 120 0.89 -18.01 -17.92
CA ILE A 120 0.21 -18.86 -18.91
C ILE A 120 0.11 -18.16 -20.27
N SER A 121 0.30 -16.83 -20.29
CA SER A 121 0.20 -16.06 -21.53
C SER A 121 1.24 -16.49 -22.57
N PRO A 122 0.87 -16.65 -23.84
CA PRO A 122 1.80 -16.91 -24.93
C PRO A 122 2.71 -15.71 -25.24
N ILE A 123 2.36 -14.51 -24.74
CA ILE A 123 3.05 -13.26 -25.02
C ILE A 123 4.17 -13.08 -23.99
N ALA A 124 5.44 -13.12 -24.44
CA ALA A 124 6.60 -13.01 -23.55
C ALA A 124 6.60 -11.76 -22.63
N PRO A 125 6.27 -10.55 -23.11
CA PRO A 125 6.17 -9.37 -22.23
C PRO A 125 5.17 -9.51 -21.09
N MET A 126 4.05 -10.23 -21.27
CA MET A 126 3.09 -10.46 -20.19
C MET A 126 3.66 -11.33 -19.07
N ARG A 127 4.46 -12.33 -19.41
CA ARG A 127 5.14 -13.18 -18.43
C ARG A 127 6.12 -12.37 -17.57
N THR A 128 6.88 -11.46 -18.18
CA THR A 128 7.81 -10.60 -17.45
C THR A 128 7.08 -9.62 -16.54
N VAL A 129 5.95 -9.06 -16.97
CA VAL A 129 5.07 -8.25 -16.12
C VAL A 129 4.54 -9.06 -14.96
N GLY A 130 4.03 -10.28 -15.18
CA GLY A 130 3.55 -11.19 -14.14
C GLY A 130 4.62 -11.42 -13.06
N PHE A 131 5.85 -11.76 -13.48
CA PHE A 131 6.97 -11.93 -12.56
C PHE A 131 7.26 -10.65 -11.75
N THR A 132 7.34 -9.51 -12.43
CA THR A 132 7.59 -8.22 -11.80
C THR A 132 6.51 -7.87 -10.77
N MET A 133 5.25 -8.11 -11.09
CA MET A 133 4.13 -7.84 -10.19
C MET A 133 4.13 -8.76 -8.97
N ILE A 134 4.47 -10.04 -9.11
CA ILE A 134 4.61 -10.96 -7.98
C ILE A 134 5.70 -10.48 -7.03
N VAL A 135 6.89 -10.18 -7.55
CA VAL A 135 8.00 -9.65 -6.75
C VAL A 135 7.61 -8.34 -6.10
N GLY A 136 6.97 -7.44 -6.88
CA GLY A 136 6.57 -6.11 -6.41
C GLY A 136 5.55 -6.15 -5.28
N VAL A 137 4.50 -6.97 -5.40
CA VAL A 137 3.47 -7.14 -4.35
C VAL A 137 4.07 -7.68 -3.07
N MET A 138 4.96 -8.67 -3.16
CA MET A 138 5.64 -9.23 -1.99
C MET A 138 6.57 -8.20 -1.33
N CYS A 139 7.36 -7.46 -2.12
CA CYS A 139 8.20 -6.37 -1.60
C CYS A 139 7.35 -5.27 -0.95
N ALA A 140 6.26 -4.85 -1.59
CA ALA A 140 5.34 -3.86 -1.04
C ALA A 140 4.75 -4.31 0.28
N PHE A 141 4.31 -5.56 0.40
CA PHE A 141 3.79 -6.11 1.64
C PHE A 141 4.85 -6.09 2.76
N PHE A 142 6.02 -6.69 2.54
CA PHE A 142 7.05 -6.78 3.57
C PHE A 142 7.56 -5.42 4.03
N LEU A 143 7.80 -4.50 3.08
CA LEU A 143 8.27 -3.16 3.41
C LEU A 143 7.19 -2.33 4.10
N THR A 144 5.94 -2.46 3.70
CA THR A 144 4.83 -1.77 4.36
C THR A 144 4.67 -2.25 5.81
N VAL A 145 4.65 -3.56 6.03
CA VAL A 145 4.47 -4.13 7.38
C VAL A 145 5.63 -3.76 8.32
N SER A 146 6.86 -3.65 7.80
CA SER A 146 8.05 -3.32 8.60
C SER A 146 8.25 -1.81 8.76
N MET A 147 8.15 -1.04 7.68
CA MET A 147 8.49 0.39 7.68
C MET A 147 7.36 1.29 8.16
N THR A 148 6.10 0.97 7.86
CA THR A 148 4.96 1.81 8.28
C THR A 148 4.92 2.05 9.79
N PRO A 149 5.03 1.02 10.67
CA PRO A 149 5.07 1.24 12.11
C PRO A 149 6.30 2.03 12.57
N ALA A 150 7.45 1.81 11.93
CA ALA A 150 8.69 2.51 12.25
C ALA A 150 8.57 4.01 11.95
N ILE A 151 8.07 4.37 10.77
CA ILE A 151 7.85 5.75 10.35
C ILE A 151 6.79 6.42 11.22
N MET A 152 5.69 5.73 11.54
CA MET A 152 4.65 6.24 12.44
C MET A 152 5.19 6.56 13.83
N LYS A 153 6.13 5.75 14.34
CA LYS A 153 6.79 6.00 15.62
C LYS A 153 7.69 7.23 15.55
N LEU A 154 8.45 7.40 14.46
CA LEU A 154 9.36 8.54 14.24
C LEU A 154 8.61 9.87 14.06
N THR A 155 7.51 9.84 13.31
CA THR A 155 6.70 11.04 13.00
C THR A 155 5.68 11.36 14.09
N ASN A 156 5.59 10.55 15.14
CA ASN A 156 4.57 10.64 16.19
C ASN A 156 3.15 10.80 15.60
N TYR A 157 2.90 10.07 14.50
CA TYR A 157 1.67 10.17 13.73
C TYR A 157 0.44 9.88 14.59
N SER A 158 -0.50 10.83 14.61
CA SER A 158 -1.83 10.66 15.19
C SER A 158 -2.86 11.21 14.21
N ARG A 159 -3.94 10.47 14.00
CA ARG A 159 -5.03 10.94 13.14
C ARG A 159 -5.80 12.04 13.85
N HIS A 160 -6.03 13.16 13.18
CA HIS A 160 -6.99 14.15 13.69
C HIS A 160 -8.38 13.51 13.67
N LYS A 161 -9.03 13.39 14.83
CA LYS A 161 -10.41 12.85 14.95
C LYS A 161 -11.32 13.66 14.05
N SER A 162 -11.69 13.12 12.90
CA SER A 162 -12.77 13.67 12.09
C SER A 162 -14.08 13.19 12.70
N GLU A 163 -14.79 14.07 13.39
CA GLU A 163 -16.10 13.77 13.99
C GLU A 163 -17.19 13.50 12.94
N GLY A 164 -16.95 13.86 11.67
CA GLY A 164 -17.92 13.73 10.59
C GLY A 164 -18.39 12.30 10.31
N TRP A 165 -17.52 11.29 10.46
CA TRP A 165 -17.89 9.89 10.21
C TRP A 165 -18.77 9.29 11.32
N LYS A 166 -18.67 9.76 12.55
CA LYS A 166 -19.55 9.33 13.64
C LYS A 166 -21.00 9.69 13.37
N SER A 167 -21.26 10.86 12.78
CA SER A 167 -22.61 11.30 12.43
C SER A 167 -23.26 10.41 11.36
N ILE A 168 -22.48 9.96 10.37
CA ILE A 168 -22.96 9.08 9.31
C ILE A 168 -23.23 7.67 9.85
N ALA A 169 -22.34 7.14 10.69
CA ALA A 169 -22.52 5.83 11.33
C ALA A 169 -23.74 5.82 12.27
N VAL A 170 -23.98 6.90 13.01
CA VAL A 170 -25.18 7.03 13.87
C VAL A 170 -26.46 7.12 13.04
N LEU A 171 -26.42 7.79 11.87
CA LEU A 171 -27.58 7.85 10.97
C LEU A 171 -27.92 6.48 10.37
N SER A 172 -26.90 5.68 10.00
CA SER A 172 -27.12 4.34 9.44
C SER A 172 -27.68 3.36 10.46
N THR A 173 -27.29 3.46 11.73
CA THR A 173 -27.81 2.57 12.79
C THR A 173 -29.21 2.97 13.30
N LYS A 174 -29.61 4.23 13.07
CA LYS A 174 -30.93 4.72 13.48
C LYS A 174 -32.07 4.29 12.54
N GLN A 175 -31.75 3.88 11.31
CA GLN A 175 -32.74 3.37 10.35
C GLN A 175 -33.10 1.87 10.52
N TRP A 176 -32.41 1.15 11.40
CA TRP A 176 -32.63 -0.29 11.63
C TRP A 176 -33.34 -0.59 12.97
N LYS A 177 -33.97 0.38 13.59
CA LYS A 177 -34.94 0.27 14.70
C LYS A 177 -36.29 0.81 14.29
#